data_fb21573ebe45d8b34053dc46c9d67338
#
_entry.id   fb21573ebe45d8b34053dc46c9d67338
#
_cell.length_a   1.000
_cell.length_b   1.000
_cell.length_c   1.000
_cell.angle_alpha   90.00
_cell.angle_beta   90.00
_cell.angle_gamma   90.00
#
_symmetry.space_group_name_H-M   'P 1'
#
loop_
_entity.id
_entity.type
_entity.pdbx_description
1 polymer ?
#
loop_
_entity_poly.entity_id
_entity_poly.type
_entity_poly.pdbx_seq_one_letter_code
_entity_poly.pdbx_strand_id
1 'polypeptide(L)'
;GAFLNNSRIRVSNKKLIQNALLVTGGPKAASKIKDKIFEEYANISKKVSNVRKFGSAALDMSYVACGRFDGYWQRELNYWDIAAGIIIVKEAGGFVDYFEEDQNLPLKKNILATNSNLYEKLKEFINKKDIE
;
A
#
# COMPACT_ATOMS: atom_id res chain seq x y z
N GLY A 1 -9.95 -17.11 6.64
CA GLY A 1 -8.54 -16.77 6.79
C GLY A 1 -7.75 -16.89 5.51
N ALA A 2 -6.54 -16.35 5.51
CA ALA A 2 -5.61 -16.45 4.40
C ALA A 2 -4.52 -17.47 4.75
N PHE A 3 -4.03 -18.20 3.72
CA PHE A 3 -3.08 -19.29 3.92
C PHE A 3 -1.96 -19.22 2.88
N LEU A 4 -0.75 -19.58 3.30
CA LEU A 4 0.40 -19.80 2.45
C LEU A 4 0.91 -21.21 2.71
N ASN A 5 0.88 -22.06 1.68
CA ASN A 5 1.32 -23.45 1.80
C ASN A 5 0.69 -24.18 3.00
N ASN A 6 -0.62 -24.06 3.13
CA ASN A 6 -1.44 -24.64 4.20
C ASN A 6 -1.20 -24.06 5.60
N SER A 7 -0.35 -23.03 5.73
CA SER A 7 -0.17 -22.31 6.98
C SER A 7 -0.93 -21.00 6.96
N ARG A 8 -1.67 -20.71 8.02
CA ARG A 8 -2.41 -19.47 8.16
C ARG A 8 -1.44 -18.30 8.25
N ILE A 9 -1.71 -17.25 7.46
CA ILE A 9 -0.88 -16.06 7.47
C ILE A 9 -1.62 -14.89 8.13
N ARG A 10 -0.85 -13.95 8.64
CA ARG A 10 -1.34 -12.73 9.29
C ARG A 10 -0.47 -11.55 8.88
N VAL A 11 -1.08 -10.38 8.82
CA VAL A 11 -0.33 -9.14 8.69
C VAL A 11 0.62 -8.98 9.87
N SER A 12 1.66 -8.16 9.71
CA SER A 12 2.60 -7.88 10.78
C SER A 12 1.94 -7.16 11.95
N ASN A 13 2.61 -7.14 13.08
CA ASN A 13 2.15 -6.38 14.25
C ASN A 13 3.02 -5.16 14.51
N LYS A 14 3.75 -4.67 13.51
CA LYS A 14 4.56 -3.45 13.64
C LYS A 14 3.69 -2.31 14.14
N LYS A 15 4.17 -1.59 15.14
CA LYS A 15 3.40 -0.52 15.81
C LYS A 15 3.88 0.87 15.45
N LEU A 16 5.18 1.03 15.18
CA LEU A 16 5.76 2.35 14.94
C LEU A 16 6.09 2.50 13.46
N ILE A 17 5.49 3.51 12.84
CA ILE A 17 5.67 3.75 11.40
C ILE A 17 7.13 4.02 11.03
N GLN A 18 7.90 4.64 11.91
CA GLN A 18 9.32 4.90 11.65
C GLN A 18 10.15 3.62 11.55
N ASN A 19 9.64 2.50 12.06
CA ASN A 19 10.30 1.19 11.96
C ASN A 19 9.72 0.33 10.84
N ALA A 20 8.74 0.84 10.10
CA ALA A 20 8.02 0.05 9.11
C ALA A 20 8.85 -0.18 7.86
N LEU A 21 8.67 -1.35 7.28
CA LEU A 21 9.14 -1.70 5.96
C LEU A 21 7.94 -1.69 5.04
N LEU A 22 7.93 -0.73 4.11
CA LEU A 22 6.81 -0.53 3.19
C LEU A 22 7.18 -0.98 1.77
N VAL A 23 6.16 -1.22 0.96
CA VAL A 23 6.33 -1.50 -0.46
C VAL A 23 5.39 -0.61 -1.26
N THR A 24 5.82 -0.21 -2.45
CA THR A 24 5.02 0.60 -3.37
C THR A 24 5.37 0.27 -4.81
N GLY A 25 4.61 0.81 -5.74
CA GLY A 25 4.93 0.77 -7.16
C GLY A 25 5.16 2.17 -7.70
N GLY A 26 6.02 2.28 -8.70
CA GLY A 26 6.27 3.55 -9.37
C GLY A 26 5.17 3.91 -10.36
N PRO A 27 5.20 5.12 -10.91
CA PRO A 27 4.21 5.54 -11.90
C PRO A 27 4.39 4.79 -13.22
N LYS A 28 3.29 4.60 -13.95
CA LYS A 28 3.33 4.10 -15.31
C LYS A 28 3.88 5.17 -16.25
N ALA A 29 4.44 4.75 -17.39
CA ALA A 29 5.01 5.67 -18.36
C ALA A 29 4.03 6.76 -18.80
N ALA A 30 2.74 6.42 -18.95
CA ALA A 30 1.71 7.34 -19.38
C ALA A 30 1.10 8.17 -18.25
N SER A 31 1.56 8.02 -17.01
CA SER A 31 1.00 8.74 -15.87
C SER A 31 1.17 10.25 -16.04
N LYS A 32 0.10 10.99 -15.71
CA LYS A 32 0.13 12.46 -15.72
C LYS A 32 0.48 13.04 -14.35
N ILE A 33 0.67 12.19 -13.33
CA ILE A 33 0.96 12.61 -11.96
C ILE A 33 2.30 12.05 -11.47
N LYS A 34 3.25 11.84 -12.36
CA LYS A 34 4.55 11.26 -11.98
C LYS A 34 5.26 12.06 -10.89
N ASP A 35 5.24 13.39 -10.99
CA ASP A 35 5.91 14.24 -10.00
C ASP A 35 5.28 14.06 -8.62
N LYS A 36 3.96 13.99 -8.56
CA LYS A 36 3.25 13.74 -7.30
C LYS A 36 3.63 12.39 -6.70
N ILE A 37 3.69 11.35 -7.52
CA ILE A 37 4.06 10.00 -7.08
C ILE A 37 5.49 9.98 -6.53
N PHE A 38 6.43 10.62 -7.23
CA PHE A 38 7.83 10.67 -6.79
C PHE A 38 7.99 11.50 -5.51
N GLU A 39 7.29 12.62 -5.39
CA GLU A 39 7.30 13.43 -4.17
C GLU A 39 6.77 12.66 -2.97
N GLU A 40 5.65 11.96 -3.16
CA GLU A 40 5.05 11.14 -2.12
C GLU A 40 6.01 10.04 -1.68
N TYR A 41 6.63 9.36 -2.63
CA TYR A 41 7.64 8.34 -2.36
C TYR A 41 8.79 8.91 -1.52
N ALA A 42 9.34 10.04 -1.93
CA ALA A 42 10.44 10.67 -1.20
C ALA A 42 10.02 11.08 0.20
N ASN A 43 8.84 11.65 0.35
CA ASN A 43 8.32 12.10 1.64
C ASN A 43 8.12 10.92 2.60
N ILE A 44 7.48 9.85 2.14
CA ILE A 44 7.24 8.67 2.97
C ILE A 44 8.57 7.96 3.30
N SER A 45 9.48 7.87 2.34
CA SER A 45 10.78 7.22 2.55
C SER A 45 11.60 7.84 3.67
N LYS A 46 11.41 9.13 3.93
CA LYS A 46 12.11 9.83 5.01
C LYS A 46 11.54 9.50 6.39
N LYS A 47 10.33 8.96 6.46
CA LYS A 47 9.57 8.78 7.70
C LYS A 47 9.47 7.33 8.17
N VAL A 48 9.93 6.39 7.34
CA VAL A 48 9.86 4.96 7.62
C VAL A 48 11.24 4.35 7.54
N SER A 49 11.37 3.08 7.91
CA SER A 49 12.66 2.39 7.87
C SER A 49 13.14 2.16 6.45
N ASN A 50 12.28 1.68 5.57
CA ASN A 50 12.64 1.43 4.17
C ASN A 50 11.39 1.31 3.31
N VAL A 51 11.55 1.58 2.02
CA VAL A 51 10.51 1.39 1.00
C VAL A 51 11.09 0.56 -0.15
N ARG A 52 10.40 -0.51 -0.53
CA ARG A 52 10.81 -1.40 -1.61
C ARG A 52 9.84 -1.29 -2.78
N LYS A 53 10.32 -1.67 -3.98
CA LYS A 53 9.52 -1.72 -5.21
C LYS A 53 9.79 -3.05 -5.92
N PHE A 54 8.72 -3.81 -6.18
CA PHE A 54 8.84 -5.10 -6.87
C PHE A 54 8.08 -5.17 -8.18
N GLY A 55 7.20 -4.21 -8.44
CA GLY A 55 6.50 -4.10 -9.72
C GLY A 55 5.28 -5.00 -9.88
N SER A 56 4.75 -5.58 -8.81
CA SER A 56 3.53 -6.40 -8.85
C SER A 56 2.64 -6.08 -7.66
N ALA A 57 1.50 -5.45 -7.91
CA ALA A 57 0.53 -5.12 -6.87
C ALA A 57 0.04 -6.38 -6.15
N ALA A 58 -0.26 -7.44 -6.88
CA ALA A 58 -0.74 -8.70 -6.30
C ALA A 58 0.31 -9.30 -5.36
N LEU A 59 1.57 -9.31 -5.77
CA LEU A 59 2.66 -9.83 -4.94
C LEU A 59 2.90 -8.92 -3.73
N ASP A 60 2.90 -7.60 -3.93
CA ASP A 60 3.11 -6.63 -2.86
C ASP A 60 2.05 -6.78 -1.76
N MET A 61 0.78 -6.90 -2.14
CA MET A 61 -0.31 -7.11 -1.19
C MET A 61 -0.20 -8.46 -0.49
N SER A 62 0.24 -9.50 -1.19
CA SER A 62 0.47 -10.82 -0.59
C SER A 62 1.56 -10.77 0.47
N TYR A 63 2.62 -10.00 0.23
CA TYR A 63 3.70 -9.82 1.20
C TYR A 63 3.22 -9.06 2.44
N VAL A 64 2.34 -8.08 2.28
CA VAL A 64 1.72 -7.43 3.44
C VAL A 64 0.87 -8.43 4.22
N ALA A 65 0.08 -9.23 3.52
CA ALA A 65 -0.79 -10.23 4.13
C ALA A 65 -0.04 -11.25 4.97
N CYS A 66 1.17 -11.64 4.56
CA CYS A 66 1.96 -12.62 5.30
C CYS A 66 2.98 -11.98 6.27
N GLY A 67 2.95 -10.67 6.43
CA GLY A 67 3.78 -9.97 7.40
C GLY A 67 5.21 -9.68 6.97
N ARG A 68 5.57 -9.95 5.72
CA ARG A 68 6.91 -9.62 5.20
C ARG A 68 7.13 -8.14 5.01
N PHE A 69 6.07 -7.43 4.64
CA PHE A 69 6.03 -5.97 4.62
C PHE A 69 4.94 -5.51 5.56
N ASP A 70 5.11 -4.31 6.09
CA ASP A 70 4.20 -3.77 7.08
C ASP A 70 3.07 -2.95 6.45
N GLY A 71 3.29 -2.47 5.23
CA GLY A 71 2.27 -1.71 4.51
C GLY A 71 2.64 -1.52 3.04
N TYR A 72 1.62 -1.16 2.27
CA TYR A 72 1.71 -0.96 0.82
C TYR A 72 0.82 0.22 0.43
N TRP A 73 1.29 1.05 -0.50
CA TRP A 73 0.44 2.03 -1.15
C TRP A 73 0.83 2.14 -2.61
N GLN A 74 -0.14 2.44 -3.46
CA GLN A 74 0.12 2.68 -4.87
C GLN A 74 -1.04 3.44 -5.49
N ARG A 75 -0.72 4.30 -6.46
CA ARG A 75 -1.69 5.08 -7.22
C ARG A 75 -1.92 4.49 -8.60
N GLU A 76 -3.08 4.78 -9.17
CA GLU A 76 -3.42 4.49 -10.56
C GLU A 76 -3.40 3.01 -10.92
N LEU A 77 -3.92 2.18 -10.03
CA LEU A 77 -4.06 0.75 -10.28
C LEU A 77 -5.39 0.44 -10.94
N ASN A 78 -5.41 -0.57 -11.78
CA ASN A 78 -6.67 -1.13 -12.28
C ASN A 78 -7.27 -1.99 -11.18
N TYR A 79 -8.60 -1.92 -11.02
CA TYR A 79 -9.28 -2.68 -9.98
C TYR A 79 -8.97 -4.19 -10.05
N TRP A 80 -8.94 -4.76 -11.25
CA TRP A 80 -8.69 -6.20 -11.42
C TRP A 80 -7.29 -6.63 -10.99
N ASP A 81 -6.33 -5.71 -10.92
CA ASP A 81 -4.96 -6.01 -10.47
C ASP A 81 -4.89 -6.18 -8.94
N ILE A 82 -5.89 -5.69 -8.21
CA ILE A 82 -5.87 -5.64 -6.75
C ILE A 82 -7.02 -6.38 -6.08
N ALA A 83 -8.02 -6.83 -6.85
CA ALA A 83 -9.22 -7.42 -6.28
C ALA A 83 -8.92 -8.63 -5.38
N ALA A 84 -8.08 -9.56 -5.85
CA ALA A 84 -7.69 -10.72 -5.06
C ALA A 84 -6.83 -10.33 -3.85
N GLY A 85 -5.90 -9.39 -4.03
CA GLY A 85 -5.04 -8.91 -2.95
C GLY A 85 -5.82 -8.28 -1.81
N ILE A 86 -6.88 -7.53 -2.13
CA ILE A 86 -7.75 -6.93 -1.12
C ILE A 86 -8.33 -8.01 -0.19
N ILE A 87 -8.85 -9.08 -0.78
CA ILE A 87 -9.44 -10.18 -0.01
C ILE A 87 -8.37 -10.84 0.86
N ILE A 88 -7.20 -11.11 0.30
CA ILE A 88 -6.10 -11.78 1.02
C ILE A 88 -5.65 -10.95 2.22
N VAL A 89 -5.46 -9.64 2.04
CA VAL A 89 -5.04 -8.76 3.13
C VAL A 89 -6.10 -8.70 4.22
N LYS A 90 -7.37 -8.54 3.86
CA LYS A 90 -8.47 -8.50 4.83
C LYS A 90 -8.59 -9.81 5.61
N GLU A 91 -8.48 -10.94 4.92
CA GLU A 91 -8.54 -12.26 5.56
C GLU A 91 -7.34 -12.54 6.46
N ALA A 92 -6.22 -11.85 6.23
CA ALA A 92 -5.05 -11.93 7.09
C ALA A 92 -5.10 -10.93 8.26
N GLY A 93 -6.21 -10.22 8.43
CA GLY A 93 -6.39 -9.27 9.53
C GLY A 93 -5.92 -7.86 9.23
N GLY A 94 -5.61 -7.56 7.97
CA GLY A 94 -5.15 -6.24 7.57
C GLY A 94 -6.29 -5.29 7.20
N PHE A 95 -5.89 -4.05 6.96
CA PHE A 95 -6.78 -2.97 6.53
C PHE A 95 -6.47 -2.59 5.09
N VAL A 96 -7.50 -2.39 4.30
CA VAL A 96 -7.38 -1.91 2.92
C VAL A 96 -8.31 -0.71 2.76
N ASP A 97 -7.81 0.35 2.16
CA ASP A 97 -8.61 1.55 1.91
C ASP A 97 -8.21 2.15 0.56
N TYR A 98 -9.15 2.85 -0.05
CA TYR A 98 -8.90 3.67 -1.23
C TYR A 98 -8.68 5.12 -0.79
N PHE A 99 -7.97 5.89 -1.61
CA PHE A 99 -7.79 7.32 -1.37
C PHE A 99 -7.83 8.09 -2.67
N GLU A 100 -8.29 9.34 -2.59
CA GLU A 100 -8.36 10.28 -3.73
C GLU A 100 -8.98 9.64 -4.98
N GLU A 101 -10.16 9.04 -4.83
CA GLU A 101 -10.86 8.39 -5.93
C GLU A 101 -11.28 9.40 -7.01
N ASP A 102 -11.07 9.03 -8.28
CA ASP A 102 -11.55 9.80 -9.42
C ASP A 102 -12.86 9.18 -9.94
N GLN A 103 -13.96 9.88 -9.78
CA GLN A 103 -15.26 9.38 -10.20
C GLN A 103 -15.39 9.22 -11.72
N ASN A 104 -14.56 9.90 -12.48
CA ASN A 104 -14.52 9.73 -13.93
C ASN A 104 -13.76 8.49 -14.36
N LEU A 105 -13.01 7.88 -13.46
CA LEU A 105 -12.22 6.68 -13.72
C LEU A 105 -12.50 5.64 -12.61
N PRO A 106 -13.72 5.08 -12.56
CA PRO A 106 -14.14 4.25 -11.43
C PRO A 106 -13.36 2.94 -11.29
N LEU A 107 -12.72 2.46 -12.36
CA LEU A 107 -11.90 1.24 -12.32
C LEU A 107 -10.43 1.51 -12.03
N LYS A 108 -10.03 2.78 -11.92
CA LYS A 108 -8.70 3.17 -11.47
C LYS A 108 -8.74 3.45 -9.98
N LYS A 109 -7.83 2.85 -9.25
CA LYS A 109 -7.83 2.94 -7.79
C LYS A 109 -6.47 3.36 -7.26
N ASN A 110 -6.50 4.20 -6.23
CA ASN A 110 -5.35 4.44 -5.37
C ASN A 110 -5.62 3.68 -4.08
N ILE A 111 -4.69 2.87 -3.65
CA ILE A 111 -4.93 1.92 -2.56
C ILE A 111 -3.83 1.98 -1.52
N LEU A 112 -4.20 1.75 -0.27
CA LEU A 112 -3.26 1.43 0.79
C LEU A 112 -3.71 0.16 1.51
N ALA A 113 -2.75 -0.62 1.95
CA ALA A 113 -2.98 -1.86 2.67
C ALA A 113 -1.98 -1.97 3.81
N THR A 114 -2.44 -2.15 5.03
CA THR A 114 -1.58 -2.16 6.22
C THR A 114 -2.12 -3.09 7.28
N ASN A 115 -1.37 -3.24 8.37
CA ASN A 115 -1.94 -3.73 9.62
C ASN A 115 -2.75 -2.61 10.30
N SER A 116 -3.46 -2.92 11.37
CA SER A 116 -4.30 -1.94 12.06
C SER A 116 -3.50 -0.83 12.74
N ASN A 117 -2.27 -1.11 13.13
CA ASN A 117 -1.44 -0.16 13.88
C ASN A 117 -0.90 1.00 13.01
N LEU A 118 -0.63 0.73 11.73
CA LEU A 118 0.03 1.69 10.84
C LEU A 118 -0.94 2.44 9.94
N TYR A 119 -2.19 2.03 9.87
CA TYR A 119 -3.17 2.55 8.93
C TYR A 119 -3.31 4.07 9.03
N GLU A 120 -3.55 4.59 10.22
CA GLU A 120 -3.77 6.02 10.42
C GLU A 120 -2.56 6.86 10.02
N LYS A 121 -1.36 6.42 10.39
CA LYS A 121 -0.14 7.16 10.07
C LYS A 121 0.18 7.14 8.58
N LEU A 122 0.03 6.00 7.92
CA LEU A 122 0.28 5.93 6.48
C LEU A 122 -0.74 6.78 5.72
N LYS A 123 -2.00 6.71 6.12
CA LYS A 123 -3.05 7.54 5.54
C LYS A 123 -2.74 9.03 5.70
N GLU A 124 -2.29 9.43 6.88
CA GLU A 124 -1.88 10.81 7.16
C GLU A 124 -0.73 11.25 6.23
N PHE A 125 0.29 10.42 6.04
CA PHE A 125 1.42 10.73 5.16
C PHE A 125 0.99 10.89 3.72
N ILE A 126 0.07 10.06 3.24
CA ILE A 126 -0.46 10.12 1.88
C ILE A 126 -1.28 11.38 1.67
N ASN A 127 -2.09 11.77 2.63
CA ASN A 127 -2.97 12.92 2.53
C ASN A 127 -2.28 14.25 2.84
N LYS A 128 -1.04 14.22 3.30
CA LYS A 128 -0.32 15.43 3.67
C LYS A 128 -0.01 16.25 2.43
N LYS A 129 -0.47 17.48 2.40
CA LYS A 129 -0.12 18.43 1.36
C LYS A 129 1.28 18.97 1.63
N ASP A 130 2.08 19.11 0.58
CA ASP A 130 3.42 19.69 0.67
C ASP A 130 3.30 21.21 0.77
N ILE A 131 2.92 21.68 1.93
CA ILE A 131 2.79 23.12 2.16
C ILE A 131 3.95 23.64 2.97
N GLU A 132 4.65 22.77 3.61
CA GLU A 132 5.79 23.16 4.46
C GLU A 132 7.10 22.93 3.78
#